data_2371b95674a51e04401c6d80b7d9f45c
#
_entry.id   2371b95674a51e04401c6d80b7d9f45c
#
_cell.length_a   1.000
_cell.length_b   1.000
_cell.length_c   1.000
_cell.angle_alpha   90.00
_cell.angle_beta   90.00
_cell.angle_gamma   90.00
#
_symmetry.space_group_name_H-M   'P 1'
#
loop_
_entity.id
_entity.type
_entity.pdbx_description
1 polymer ?
#
loop_
_entity_poly.entity_id
_entity_poly.type
_entity_poly.pdbx_seq_one_letter_code
_entity_poly.pdbx_strand_id
1 'polypeptide(L)'
;MAEHIPSLQSLSKIAMSAFGGAQSLLTPYAPETAASCSRPQLSCHNTSAVENLCCFNYPGGALLQTQFWDTHPVTGPADSWTIHGLWPDNCDGTYDANCDDDRTYTNITAILESFHRHDLVDYMREYWVSDSGSSEVFWEHEWNKHGTCISTLQRSCYADYQPTQEVADFFNRSVSLFRSLPTYDFLAAAGITPSNTRTYRRDEIQTALTQAHDGHEVYLGCRSGRLQEVWYFHNVKGSLQHGAFEASDVVGVHSTCPSRGIRYLPKAPATRPTHTATTTAARPTATGAPFTGPGYLHVLTSGRRMGAVISAGTWYKSGTPATFTATNHGSNFTLASRKGNCAIYHGALVCGPTIHSPTAFGADGSGLLYDGQDTFYADGVPHGFKQVKIYTDRDHDVSLSIEWEAR
;
A
#
# COMPACT_ATOMS: atom_id res chain seq x y z
N MET A 1 28.91 -43.32 20.04
CA MET A 1 27.74 -43.07 19.20
C MET A 1 27.48 -41.57 19.29
N ALA A 2 27.88 -40.83 18.29
CA ALA A 2 27.66 -39.37 18.23
C ALA A 2 26.36 -39.14 17.45
N GLU A 3 25.35 -38.61 18.08
CA GLU A 3 24.10 -38.23 17.43
C GLU A 3 24.35 -37.01 16.54
N HIS A 4 24.09 -37.17 15.27
CA HIS A 4 24.10 -36.09 14.28
C HIS A 4 22.93 -35.13 14.53
N ILE A 5 23.22 -33.97 15.08
CA ILE A 5 22.26 -32.86 15.12
C ILE A 5 22.22 -32.27 13.71
N PRO A 6 21.04 -32.24 13.01
CA PRO A 6 20.94 -31.60 11.69
C PRO A 6 21.18 -30.10 11.81
N SER A 7 21.91 -29.54 10.85
CA SER A 7 22.21 -28.11 10.80
C SER A 7 20.94 -27.26 10.68
N LEU A 8 20.93 -26.07 11.26
CA LEU A 8 19.82 -25.11 11.19
C LEU A 8 19.33 -24.80 9.75
N GLN A 9 20.20 -24.96 8.76
CA GLN A 9 19.84 -24.83 7.33
C GLN A 9 18.92 -25.93 6.81
N SER A 10 18.94 -27.13 7.41
CA SER A 10 18.01 -28.20 7.05
C SER A 10 16.64 -28.02 7.70
N LEU A 11 16.55 -27.32 8.82
CA LEU A 11 15.30 -27.03 9.51
C LEU A 11 14.49 -25.93 8.81
N SER A 12 15.13 -24.93 8.20
CA SER A 12 14.43 -23.89 7.43
C SER A 12 13.74 -24.45 6.17
N LYS A 13 14.36 -25.45 5.52
CA LYS A 13 13.76 -26.12 4.35
C LYS A 13 12.61 -27.09 4.72
N ILE A 14 12.61 -27.60 5.93
CA ILE A 14 11.55 -28.52 6.41
C ILE A 14 10.35 -27.74 6.94
N ALA A 15 10.56 -26.53 7.51
CA ALA A 15 9.47 -25.68 7.96
C ALA A 15 8.61 -25.12 6.81
N MET A 16 9.18 -24.93 5.63
CA MET A 16 8.43 -24.46 4.45
C MET A 16 7.46 -25.50 3.88
N SER A 17 7.56 -26.78 4.26
CA SER A 17 6.68 -27.84 3.75
C SER A 17 5.53 -28.21 4.69
N ALA A 18 5.44 -27.64 5.90
CA ALA A 18 4.48 -28.09 6.93
C ALA A 18 3.32 -27.10 7.21
N PHE A 19 3.36 -25.89 6.69
CA PHE A 19 2.27 -24.92 6.82
C PHE A 19 1.45 -24.82 5.54
N GLY A 20 0.62 -25.82 5.30
CA GLY A 20 -0.37 -25.85 4.22
C GLY A 20 -1.59 -25.00 4.55
N GLY A 21 -1.47 -23.67 4.56
CA GLY A 21 -2.57 -22.79 4.19
C GLY A 21 -2.80 -22.94 2.69
N ALA A 22 -4.05 -22.98 2.22
CA ALA A 22 -4.38 -23.04 0.79
C ALA A 22 -3.90 -21.77 0.08
N GLN A 23 -2.59 -21.70 -0.20
CA GLN A 23 -2.03 -20.69 -1.09
C GLN A 23 -2.53 -21.02 -2.49
N SER A 24 -3.34 -20.15 -3.05
CA SER A 24 -3.72 -20.22 -4.46
C SER A 24 -2.42 -20.38 -5.27
N LEU A 25 -2.25 -21.55 -5.88
CA LEU A 25 -1.08 -21.84 -6.70
C LEU A 25 -1.22 -20.98 -7.95
N LEU A 26 -0.34 -19.98 -8.09
CA LEU A 26 -0.23 -19.29 -9.37
C LEU A 26 0.15 -20.31 -10.44
N THR A 27 -0.52 -20.25 -11.58
CA THR A 27 -0.14 -21.05 -12.74
C THR A 27 1.32 -20.78 -13.10
N PRO A 28 2.13 -21.81 -13.41
CA PRO A 28 3.48 -21.58 -13.89
C PRO A 28 3.44 -20.67 -15.12
N TYR A 29 3.98 -19.49 -15.00
CA TYR A 29 4.13 -18.55 -16.10
C TYR A 29 5.60 -18.52 -16.50
N ALA A 30 5.89 -18.88 -17.73
CA ALA A 30 7.20 -18.79 -18.31
C ALA A 30 7.17 -17.68 -19.37
N PRO A 31 7.97 -16.63 -19.25
CA PRO A 31 8.14 -15.62 -20.30
C PRO A 31 8.96 -16.22 -21.46
N GLU A 32 8.32 -17.08 -22.27
CA GLU A 32 8.98 -17.93 -23.28
C GLU A 32 9.80 -17.13 -24.31
N THR A 33 9.51 -15.84 -24.48
CA THR A 33 10.14 -14.99 -25.51
C THR A 33 11.22 -14.05 -24.93
N ALA A 34 11.44 -14.03 -23.63
CA ALA A 34 12.50 -13.20 -23.05
C ALA A 34 13.90 -13.69 -23.42
N ALA A 35 14.85 -12.77 -23.58
CA ALA A 35 16.23 -13.08 -23.97
C ALA A 35 16.88 -14.08 -23.01
N SER A 36 17.47 -15.15 -23.56
CA SER A 36 18.23 -16.13 -22.79
C SER A 36 19.61 -15.57 -22.43
N CYS A 37 19.98 -15.63 -21.16
CA CYS A 37 21.22 -15.10 -20.62
C CYS A 37 22.24 -16.22 -20.40
N SER A 38 23.15 -16.43 -21.34
CA SER A 38 24.17 -17.48 -21.26
C SER A 38 25.27 -17.20 -20.21
N ARG A 39 25.50 -15.94 -19.86
CA ARG A 39 26.47 -15.51 -18.84
C ARG A 39 25.88 -14.37 -18.00
N PRO A 40 24.91 -14.70 -17.14
CA PRO A 40 24.23 -13.70 -16.34
C PRO A 40 25.21 -13.06 -15.35
N GLN A 41 25.26 -11.74 -15.33
CA GLN A 41 26.03 -10.96 -14.36
C GLN A 41 25.10 -10.54 -13.22
N LEU A 42 25.65 -10.39 -12.01
CA LEU A 42 24.94 -9.89 -10.86
C LEU A 42 24.93 -8.35 -10.89
N SER A 43 23.77 -7.75 -10.79
CA SER A 43 23.61 -6.29 -10.73
C SER A 43 24.36 -5.71 -9.52
N CYS A 44 24.70 -4.44 -9.56
CA CYS A 44 25.50 -3.72 -8.56
C CYS A 44 26.95 -4.21 -8.35
N HIS A 45 27.37 -5.32 -8.93
CA HIS A 45 28.76 -5.81 -8.89
C HIS A 45 29.58 -5.31 -10.08
N ASN A 46 28.91 -4.80 -11.10
CA ASN A 46 29.52 -4.07 -12.21
C ASN A 46 28.65 -2.80 -12.42
N THR A 47 29.15 -1.65 -12.06
CA THR A 47 28.44 -0.36 -12.15
C THR A 47 28.61 0.31 -13.51
N SER A 48 29.40 -0.25 -14.40
CA SER A 48 29.54 0.23 -15.78
C SER A 48 28.43 -0.34 -16.65
N ALA A 49 27.90 0.48 -17.56
CA ALA A 49 26.93 0.02 -18.56
C ALA A 49 27.56 -1.10 -19.40
N VAL A 50 26.79 -2.16 -19.64
CA VAL A 50 27.15 -3.25 -20.54
C VAL A 50 26.45 -3.08 -21.88
N GLU A 51 27.02 -3.64 -22.95
CA GLU A 51 26.48 -3.50 -24.30
C GLU A 51 25.08 -4.09 -24.46
N ASN A 52 24.77 -5.18 -23.75
CA ASN A 52 23.46 -5.84 -23.77
C ASN A 52 22.79 -5.78 -22.41
N LEU A 53 21.91 -4.80 -22.22
CA LEU A 53 21.14 -4.62 -20.98
C LEU A 53 19.98 -5.62 -20.80
N CYS A 54 19.69 -6.48 -21.78
CA CYS A 54 18.63 -7.49 -21.61
C CYS A 54 19.00 -8.59 -20.58
N CYS A 55 20.28 -8.70 -20.25
CA CYS A 55 20.80 -9.66 -19.29
C CYS A 55 21.50 -9.02 -18.09
N PHE A 56 21.32 -7.72 -17.91
CA PHE A 56 21.97 -6.98 -16.83
C PHE A 56 21.15 -5.74 -16.47
N ASN A 57 20.67 -5.67 -15.24
CA ASN A 57 19.90 -4.52 -14.77
C ASN A 57 20.84 -3.35 -14.44
N TYR A 58 20.80 -2.32 -15.31
CA TYR A 58 21.57 -1.09 -15.16
C TYR A 58 20.92 0.06 -15.96
N PRO A 59 20.79 1.29 -15.39
CA PRO A 59 20.80 1.59 -13.95
C PRO A 59 19.68 0.84 -13.22
N GLY A 60 19.51 1.05 -11.93
CA GLY A 60 18.41 0.37 -11.22
C GLY A 60 18.72 -1.09 -10.88
N GLY A 61 19.97 -1.37 -10.48
CA GLY A 61 20.43 -2.73 -10.18
C GLY A 61 20.10 -3.23 -8.78
N ALA A 62 19.76 -2.35 -7.84
CA ALA A 62 19.28 -2.70 -6.52
C ALA A 62 17.74 -2.82 -6.55
N LEU A 63 17.22 -4.06 -6.53
CA LEU A 63 15.79 -4.33 -6.59
C LEU A 63 15.19 -4.43 -5.16
N LEU A 64 14.30 -3.51 -4.83
CA LEU A 64 13.64 -3.45 -3.53
C LEU A 64 12.25 -4.07 -3.61
N GLN A 65 12.03 -5.20 -2.93
CA GLN A 65 10.70 -5.71 -2.68
C GLN A 65 10.16 -5.04 -1.41
N THR A 66 9.20 -4.14 -1.59
CA THR A 66 8.67 -3.30 -0.52
C THR A 66 7.30 -3.81 -0.07
N GLN A 67 7.09 -3.87 1.25
CA GLN A 67 5.88 -4.42 1.86
C GLN A 67 5.28 -3.46 2.87
N PHE A 68 3.93 -3.47 2.96
CA PHE A 68 3.16 -2.72 3.94
C PHE A 68 2.52 -3.61 5.02
N TRP A 69 2.40 -3.04 6.20
CA TRP A 69 1.53 -3.52 7.27
C TRP A 69 0.54 -2.43 7.65
N ASP A 70 -0.59 -2.39 6.94
CA ASP A 70 -1.61 -1.38 7.16
C ASP A 70 -2.64 -1.84 8.18
N THR A 71 -2.87 -0.99 9.16
CA THR A 71 -3.86 -1.22 10.22
C THR A 71 -4.97 -0.18 10.22
N HIS A 72 -4.76 0.96 9.51
CA HIS A 72 -5.71 2.07 9.39
C HIS A 72 -5.51 2.81 8.05
N PRO A 73 -6.25 2.40 7.00
CA PRO A 73 -7.20 1.28 6.94
C PRO A 73 -6.48 -0.07 6.95
N VAL A 74 -7.19 -1.11 7.31
CA VAL A 74 -6.68 -2.47 7.17
C VAL A 74 -6.67 -2.86 5.69
N THR A 75 -5.51 -3.28 5.18
CA THR A 75 -5.36 -3.86 3.84
C THR A 75 -4.88 -5.30 3.91
N GLY A 76 -5.39 -6.14 3.03
CA GLY A 76 -5.02 -7.55 2.93
C GLY A 76 -5.37 -8.41 4.16
N PRO A 77 -4.89 -9.67 4.19
CA PRO A 77 -5.20 -10.62 5.27
C PRO A 77 -4.59 -10.22 6.62
N ALA A 78 -5.22 -10.69 7.71
CA ALA A 78 -4.79 -10.38 9.08
C ALA A 78 -3.44 -11.00 9.47
N ASP A 79 -3.02 -12.03 8.76
CA ASP A 79 -1.81 -12.82 8.96
C ASP A 79 -0.81 -12.69 7.79
N SER A 80 -0.94 -11.64 6.99
CA SER A 80 0.00 -11.35 5.90
C SER A 80 0.29 -9.87 5.77
N TRP A 81 1.50 -9.53 5.40
CA TRP A 81 1.86 -8.24 4.84
C TRP A 81 1.28 -8.10 3.44
N THR A 82 1.29 -6.89 2.88
CA THR A 82 0.83 -6.61 1.51
C THR A 82 1.98 -6.05 0.69
N ILE A 83 1.88 -6.19 -0.61
CA ILE A 83 2.88 -5.66 -1.54
C ILE A 83 2.70 -4.14 -1.63
N HIS A 84 3.81 -3.39 -1.49
CA HIS A 84 3.87 -2.02 -1.96
C HIS A 84 4.33 -2.02 -3.42
N GLY A 85 5.52 -2.56 -3.70
CA GLY A 85 6.03 -2.62 -5.06
C GLY A 85 7.34 -3.37 -5.21
N LEU A 86 7.89 -3.31 -6.42
CA LEU A 86 9.23 -3.74 -6.77
C LEU A 86 9.96 -2.57 -7.43
N TRP A 87 10.96 -2.00 -6.75
CA TRP A 87 11.59 -0.77 -7.17
C TRP A 87 13.04 -0.99 -7.62
N PRO A 88 13.42 -0.51 -8.80
CA PRO A 88 14.78 -0.61 -9.32
C PRO A 88 15.60 0.60 -8.87
N ASP A 89 16.06 0.62 -7.63
CA ASP A 89 16.94 1.67 -7.16
C ASP A 89 18.37 1.48 -7.72
N ASN A 90 19.11 2.56 -7.81
CA ASN A 90 20.51 2.54 -8.20
C ASN A 90 21.37 1.94 -7.10
N CYS A 91 22.55 1.43 -7.47
CA CYS A 91 23.45 0.78 -6.54
C CYS A 91 24.05 1.73 -5.48
N ASP A 92 23.87 3.02 -5.62
CA ASP A 92 24.26 4.06 -4.66
C ASP A 92 23.07 4.53 -3.77
N GLY A 93 21.89 3.94 -3.94
CA GLY A 93 20.67 4.27 -3.21
C GLY A 93 19.91 5.48 -3.77
N THR A 94 20.30 6.04 -4.89
CA THR A 94 19.46 6.94 -5.69
C THR A 94 18.44 6.14 -6.50
N TYR A 95 17.49 6.79 -7.14
CA TYR A 95 16.51 6.11 -8.00
C TYR A 95 16.08 7.00 -9.16
N ASP A 96 15.72 6.35 -10.26
CA ASP A 96 15.04 6.94 -11.39
C ASP A 96 13.53 6.61 -11.32
N ALA A 97 12.72 7.42 -11.97
CA ALA A 97 11.27 7.25 -11.96
C ALA A 97 10.66 7.71 -13.29
N ASN A 98 9.59 7.04 -13.73
CA ASN A 98 8.88 7.34 -14.97
C ASN A 98 9.83 7.37 -16.18
N CYS A 99 10.57 6.28 -16.38
CA CYS A 99 11.69 6.23 -17.31
C CYS A 99 11.30 6.07 -18.78
N ASP A 100 10.04 5.75 -19.07
CA ASP A 100 9.59 5.52 -20.45
C ASP A 100 8.10 5.85 -20.62
N ASP A 101 7.81 7.04 -21.15
CA ASP A 101 6.43 7.52 -21.37
C ASP A 101 5.66 6.69 -22.41
N ASP A 102 6.37 6.03 -23.36
CA ASP A 102 5.74 5.19 -24.39
C ASP A 102 5.27 3.83 -23.82
N ARG A 103 5.64 3.51 -22.60
CA ARG A 103 5.23 2.31 -21.87
C ARG A 103 4.38 2.61 -20.64
N THR A 104 3.72 3.76 -20.59
CA THR A 104 2.76 4.09 -19.52
C THR A 104 1.39 3.50 -19.85
N TYR A 105 0.78 2.82 -18.86
CA TYR A 105 -0.50 2.16 -19.02
C TYR A 105 -1.44 2.47 -17.85
N THR A 106 -2.75 2.45 -18.13
CA THR A 106 -3.84 2.73 -17.17
C THR A 106 -4.88 1.61 -17.12
N ASN A 107 -4.51 0.39 -17.48
CA ASN A 107 -5.39 -0.76 -17.60
C ASN A 107 -4.66 -2.07 -17.26
N ILE A 108 -3.97 -2.10 -16.13
CA ILE A 108 -3.12 -3.24 -15.71
C ILE A 108 -3.92 -4.54 -15.63
N THR A 109 -5.12 -4.52 -15.03
CA THR A 109 -6.00 -5.70 -14.98
C THR A 109 -6.25 -6.26 -16.37
N ALA A 110 -6.67 -5.43 -17.33
CA ALA A 110 -6.96 -5.89 -18.69
C ALA A 110 -5.71 -6.43 -19.41
N ILE A 111 -4.54 -5.84 -19.16
CA ILE A 111 -3.25 -6.34 -19.67
C ILE A 111 -3.00 -7.75 -19.13
N LEU A 112 -3.04 -7.94 -17.82
CA LEU A 112 -2.78 -9.25 -17.20
C LEU A 112 -3.79 -10.31 -17.66
N GLU A 113 -5.06 -9.96 -17.78
CA GLU A 113 -6.12 -10.84 -18.29
C GLU A 113 -5.90 -11.24 -19.76
N SER A 114 -5.33 -10.34 -20.59
CA SER A 114 -4.99 -10.65 -21.99
C SER A 114 -3.90 -11.73 -22.10
N PHE A 115 -3.05 -11.85 -21.09
CA PHE A 115 -2.07 -12.95 -20.94
C PHE A 115 -2.62 -14.13 -20.13
N HIS A 116 -3.94 -14.23 -19.96
CA HIS A 116 -4.62 -15.28 -19.20
C HIS A 116 -4.19 -15.39 -17.73
N ARG A 117 -3.73 -14.28 -17.14
CA ARG A 117 -3.22 -14.21 -15.76
C ARG A 117 -4.30 -13.76 -14.75
N HIS A 118 -5.48 -14.38 -14.85
CA HIS A 118 -6.55 -14.17 -13.86
C HIS A 118 -6.12 -14.56 -12.45
N ASP A 119 -5.33 -15.63 -12.32
CA ASP A 119 -4.74 -16.08 -11.06
C ASP A 119 -3.86 -14.99 -10.39
N LEU A 120 -3.05 -14.29 -11.19
CA LEU A 120 -2.22 -13.21 -10.73
C LEU A 120 -3.04 -11.98 -10.29
N VAL A 121 -4.05 -11.62 -11.10
CA VAL A 121 -4.98 -10.52 -10.77
C VAL A 121 -5.72 -10.80 -9.46
N ASP A 122 -6.22 -12.02 -9.27
CA ASP A 122 -6.93 -12.40 -8.04
C ASP A 122 -5.99 -12.35 -6.82
N TYR A 123 -4.75 -12.82 -6.97
CA TYR A 123 -3.74 -12.70 -5.93
C TYR A 123 -3.43 -11.24 -5.59
N MET A 124 -3.26 -10.38 -6.61
CA MET A 124 -2.99 -8.95 -6.42
C MET A 124 -4.16 -8.23 -5.76
N ARG A 125 -5.41 -8.61 -6.03
CA ARG A 125 -6.60 -8.07 -5.35
C ARG A 125 -6.62 -8.33 -3.85
N GLU A 126 -5.96 -9.38 -3.39
CA GLU A 126 -5.87 -9.74 -1.98
C GLU A 126 -4.60 -9.19 -1.31
N TYR A 127 -3.47 -9.24 -2.01
CA TYR A 127 -2.14 -8.97 -1.42
C TYR A 127 -1.44 -7.71 -1.96
N TRP A 128 -1.97 -7.04 -2.98
CA TRP A 128 -1.42 -5.79 -3.51
C TRP A 128 -2.50 -4.71 -3.53
N VAL A 129 -2.88 -4.29 -2.35
CA VAL A 129 -4.07 -3.48 -2.10
C VAL A 129 -3.66 -2.06 -1.76
N SER A 130 -4.30 -1.08 -2.41
CA SER A 130 -4.14 0.34 -2.05
C SER A 130 -4.77 0.64 -0.69
N ASP A 131 -4.09 1.39 0.14
CA ASP A 131 -4.62 1.96 1.38
C ASP A 131 -5.57 3.15 1.13
N SER A 132 -5.54 3.71 -0.08
CA SER A 132 -6.27 4.95 -0.42
C SER A 132 -6.62 5.01 -1.91
N GLY A 133 -7.77 4.48 -2.28
CA GLY A 133 -8.24 4.56 -3.66
C GLY A 133 -8.31 3.19 -4.36
N SER A 134 -8.24 3.20 -5.68
CA SER A 134 -8.30 1.98 -6.49
C SER A 134 -6.96 1.25 -6.49
N SER A 135 -6.97 -0.06 -6.25
CA SER A 135 -5.77 -0.89 -6.44
C SER A 135 -5.29 -0.88 -7.88
N GLU A 136 -6.18 -0.74 -8.88
CA GLU A 136 -5.80 -0.56 -10.28
C GLU A 136 -4.88 0.66 -10.46
N VAL A 137 -5.28 1.82 -9.92
CA VAL A 137 -4.47 3.05 -9.99
C VAL A 137 -3.13 2.90 -9.24
N PHE A 138 -3.11 2.10 -8.17
CA PHE A 138 -1.88 1.80 -7.47
C PHE A 138 -0.96 0.90 -8.30
N TRP A 139 -1.48 -0.12 -8.98
CA TRP A 139 -0.69 -0.96 -9.90
C TRP A 139 -0.18 -0.16 -11.11
N GLU A 140 -1.01 0.73 -11.68
CA GLU A 140 -0.60 1.69 -12.71
C GLU A 140 0.60 2.53 -12.26
N HIS A 141 0.52 3.06 -11.02
CA HIS A 141 1.60 3.84 -10.43
C HIS A 141 2.90 3.02 -10.29
N GLU A 142 2.81 1.81 -9.76
CA GLU A 142 3.98 0.95 -9.54
C GLU A 142 4.65 0.53 -10.87
N TRP A 143 3.86 0.23 -11.90
CA TRP A 143 4.40 -0.01 -13.23
C TRP A 143 4.99 1.25 -13.85
N ASN A 144 4.20 2.32 -13.95
CA ASN A 144 4.59 3.53 -14.70
C ASN A 144 5.81 4.20 -14.07
N LYS A 145 5.85 4.27 -12.74
CA LYS A 145 6.94 4.90 -12.00
C LYS A 145 8.18 4.04 -11.90
N HIS A 146 8.03 2.76 -11.62
CA HIS A 146 9.13 1.86 -11.27
C HIS A 146 9.41 0.82 -12.36
N GLY A 147 8.41 0.11 -12.84
CA GLY A 147 8.56 -0.94 -13.83
C GLY A 147 9.19 -0.46 -15.14
N THR A 148 8.85 0.76 -15.58
CA THR A 148 9.42 1.38 -16.80
C THR A 148 10.92 1.63 -16.70
N CYS A 149 11.48 1.68 -15.47
CA CYS A 149 12.92 1.92 -15.23
C CYS A 149 13.76 0.63 -15.23
N ILE A 150 13.14 -0.54 -15.33
CA ILE A 150 13.87 -1.81 -15.37
C ILE A 150 14.37 -2.08 -16.80
N SER A 151 15.68 -2.00 -17.00
CA SER A 151 16.31 -2.09 -18.34
C SER A 151 16.05 -3.43 -19.03
N THR A 152 16.01 -4.54 -18.29
CA THR A 152 15.78 -5.88 -18.85
C THR A 152 14.33 -6.12 -19.30
N LEU A 153 13.40 -5.23 -18.96
CA LEU A 153 12.01 -5.23 -19.42
C LEU A 153 11.77 -4.40 -20.69
N GLN A 154 12.85 -3.89 -21.34
CA GLN A 154 12.72 -3.21 -22.62
C GLN A 154 12.14 -4.15 -23.68
N ARG A 155 11.24 -3.63 -24.55
CA ARG A 155 10.61 -4.42 -25.64
C ARG A 155 11.62 -5.16 -26.53
N SER A 156 12.77 -4.55 -26.75
CA SER A 156 13.88 -5.15 -27.50
C SER A 156 14.52 -6.38 -26.84
N CYS A 157 14.20 -6.65 -25.58
CA CYS A 157 14.68 -7.81 -24.85
C CYS A 157 13.82 -9.07 -25.03
N TYR A 158 12.85 -9.03 -25.91
CA TYR A 158 11.95 -10.14 -26.23
C TYR A 158 12.12 -10.55 -27.70
N ALA A 159 12.32 -11.84 -27.97
CA ALA A 159 12.52 -12.34 -29.33
C ALA A 159 11.26 -12.20 -30.19
N ASP A 160 10.09 -12.56 -29.62
CA ASP A 160 8.77 -12.44 -30.23
C ASP A 160 7.87 -11.62 -29.31
N TYR A 161 8.19 -10.32 -29.17
CA TYR A 161 7.51 -9.42 -28.25
C TYR A 161 5.99 -9.34 -28.53
N GLN A 162 5.22 -9.64 -27.52
CA GLN A 162 3.80 -9.35 -27.51
C GLN A 162 3.52 -8.02 -26.81
N PRO A 163 2.66 -7.14 -27.35
CA PRO A 163 2.38 -5.85 -26.73
C PRO A 163 2.01 -5.99 -25.26
N THR A 164 2.67 -5.23 -24.38
CA THR A 164 2.49 -5.20 -22.93
C THR A 164 2.97 -6.44 -22.15
N GLN A 165 3.71 -7.35 -22.78
CA GLN A 165 4.23 -8.55 -22.13
C GLN A 165 5.16 -8.21 -20.95
N GLU A 166 5.93 -7.16 -21.06
CA GLU A 166 6.83 -6.69 -20.01
C GLU A 166 6.11 -6.31 -18.72
N VAL A 167 4.85 -5.86 -18.83
CA VAL A 167 3.97 -5.56 -17.68
C VAL A 167 3.61 -6.85 -16.96
N ALA A 168 3.20 -7.88 -17.70
CA ALA A 168 2.88 -9.18 -17.12
C ALA A 168 4.08 -9.80 -16.42
N ASP A 169 5.27 -9.68 -17.00
CA ASP A 169 6.53 -10.13 -16.40
C ASP A 169 6.85 -9.38 -15.10
N PHE A 170 6.69 -8.06 -15.09
CA PHE A 170 6.92 -7.25 -13.89
C PHE A 170 6.03 -7.68 -12.73
N PHE A 171 4.71 -7.75 -12.94
CA PHE A 171 3.78 -8.11 -11.87
C PHE A 171 3.97 -9.56 -11.42
N ASN A 172 4.20 -10.48 -12.34
CA ASN A 172 4.49 -11.88 -12.01
C ASN A 172 5.74 -12.01 -11.15
N ARG A 173 6.82 -11.32 -11.49
CA ARG A 173 8.09 -11.38 -10.74
C ARG A 173 7.98 -10.70 -9.39
N SER A 174 7.30 -9.55 -9.31
CA SER A 174 7.02 -8.84 -8.06
C SER A 174 6.25 -9.72 -7.06
N VAL A 175 5.16 -10.34 -7.53
CA VAL A 175 4.36 -11.25 -6.70
C VAL A 175 5.12 -12.52 -6.33
N SER A 176 5.90 -13.09 -7.25
CA SER A 176 6.72 -14.27 -6.99
C SER A 176 7.76 -14.01 -5.90
N LEU A 177 8.43 -12.85 -5.94
CA LEU A 177 9.40 -12.46 -4.93
C LEU A 177 8.71 -12.20 -3.58
N PHE A 178 7.60 -11.48 -3.55
CA PHE A 178 6.81 -11.25 -2.33
C PHE A 178 6.44 -12.57 -1.64
N ARG A 179 5.97 -13.57 -2.39
CA ARG A 179 5.59 -14.88 -1.84
C ARG A 179 6.76 -15.65 -1.23
N SER A 180 8.00 -15.38 -1.67
CA SER A 180 9.19 -15.95 -1.06
C SER A 180 9.65 -15.22 0.21
N LEU A 181 9.01 -14.10 0.54
CA LEU A 181 9.34 -13.22 1.67
C LEU A 181 8.12 -13.04 2.61
N PRO A 182 7.63 -14.13 3.26
CA PRO A 182 6.48 -14.07 4.15
C PRO A 182 6.84 -13.40 5.49
N THR A 183 6.91 -12.08 5.49
CA THR A 183 7.37 -11.26 6.62
C THR A 183 6.61 -11.54 7.92
N TYR A 184 5.29 -11.81 7.83
CA TYR A 184 4.49 -12.18 9.00
C TYR A 184 5.02 -13.46 9.67
N ASP A 185 5.29 -14.48 8.86
CA ASP A 185 5.77 -15.78 9.37
C ASP A 185 7.19 -15.68 9.90
N PHE A 186 8.06 -14.90 9.27
CA PHE A 186 9.42 -14.64 9.75
C PHE A 186 9.41 -13.99 11.13
N LEU A 187 8.58 -12.97 11.31
CA LEU A 187 8.41 -12.29 12.59
C LEU A 187 7.77 -13.21 13.63
N ALA A 188 6.71 -13.94 13.27
CA ALA A 188 6.03 -14.87 14.16
C ALA A 188 6.95 -16.00 14.66
N ALA A 189 7.80 -16.54 13.78
CA ALA A 189 8.81 -17.55 14.16
C ALA A 189 9.82 -17.04 15.21
N ALA A 190 10.10 -15.73 15.22
CA ALA A 190 10.91 -15.06 16.24
C ALA A 190 10.10 -14.61 17.46
N GLY A 191 8.82 -14.97 17.58
CA GLY A 191 7.93 -14.56 18.65
C GLY A 191 7.47 -13.11 18.58
N ILE A 192 7.64 -12.46 17.42
CA ILE A 192 7.19 -11.08 17.14
C ILE A 192 5.86 -11.16 16.42
N THR A 193 4.77 -11.00 17.16
CA THR A 193 3.39 -11.10 16.65
C THR A 193 2.62 -9.80 16.87
N PRO A 194 1.63 -9.47 16.04
CA PRO A 194 0.81 -8.30 16.24
C PRO A 194 0.15 -8.28 17.63
N SER A 195 0.19 -7.12 18.32
CA SER A 195 -0.33 -6.98 19.67
C SER A 195 -0.76 -5.54 19.97
N ASN A 196 -1.88 -5.38 20.69
CA ASN A 196 -2.35 -4.09 21.19
C ASN A 196 -1.58 -3.61 22.45
N THR A 197 -0.87 -4.50 23.12
CA THR A 197 -0.24 -4.20 24.42
C THR A 197 1.27 -4.37 24.42
N ARG A 198 1.82 -5.27 23.57
CA ARG A 198 3.25 -5.53 23.48
C ARG A 198 3.91 -4.54 22.52
N THR A 199 5.09 -4.08 22.88
CA THR A 199 5.98 -3.31 22.01
C THR A 199 7.29 -4.08 21.82
N TYR A 200 7.99 -3.75 20.75
CA TYR A 200 9.20 -4.42 20.32
C TYR A 200 10.37 -3.45 20.25
N ARG A 201 11.57 -4.00 20.29
CA ARG A 201 12.80 -3.26 20.00
C ARG A 201 13.11 -3.39 18.52
N ARG A 202 13.76 -2.36 17.95
CA ARG A 202 14.15 -2.38 16.53
C ARG A 202 15.15 -3.51 16.24
N ASP A 203 16.11 -3.75 17.15
CA ASP A 203 17.11 -4.81 17.00
C ASP A 203 16.50 -6.21 17.03
N GLU A 204 15.41 -6.45 17.79
CA GLU A 204 14.68 -7.73 17.76
C GLU A 204 14.05 -7.98 16.38
N ILE A 205 13.36 -6.99 15.84
CA ILE A 205 12.74 -7.06 14.51
C ILE A 205 13.81 -7.22 13.43
N GLN A 206 14.85 -6.40 13.50
CA GLN A 206 15.96 -6.43 12.53
C GLN A 206 16.64 -7.79 12.52
N THR A 207 16.96 -8.35 13.68
CA THR A 207 17.61 -9.67 13.79
C THR A 207 16.77 -10.77 13.16
N ALA A 208 15.45 -10.78 13.43
CA ALA A 208 14.53 -11.77 12.88
C ALA A 208 14.50 -11.72 11.34
N LEU A 209 14.39 -10.52 10.78
CA LEU A 209 14.29 -10.34 9.32
C LEU A 209 15.64 -10.51 8.61
N THR A 210 16.74 -10.07 9.23
CA THR A 210 18.11 -10.33 8.73
C THR A 210 18.39 -11.82 8.59
N GLN A 211 18.00 -12.62 9.59
CA GLN A 211 18.14 -14.09 9.51
C GLN A 211 17.32 -14.70 8.38
N ALA A 212 16.14 -14.17 8.12
CA ALA A 212 15.26 -14.64 7.04
C ALA A 212 15.71 -14.13 5.66
N HIS A 213 16.53 -13.09 5.60
CA HIS A 213 17.09 -12.48 4.40
C HIS A 213 18.57 -12.80 4.19
N ASP A 214 18.92 -14.07 4.33
CA ASP A 214 20.26 -14.60 4.11
C ASP A 214 21.40 -13.86 4.85
N GLY A 215 21.11 -13.21 5.97
CA GLY A 215 22.07 -12.45 6.77
C GLY A 215 22.19 -10.98 6.41
N HIS A 216 21.42 -10.48 5.45
CA HIS A 216 21.41 -9.10 5.02
C HIS A 216 20.36 -8.26 5.77
N GLU A 217 20.71 -7.02 6.10
CA GLU A 217 19.79 -6.12 6.76
C GLU A 217 18.61 -5.72 5.85
N VAL A 218 17.46 -5.44 6.46
CA VAL A 218 16.27 -4.90 5.78
C VAL A 218 16.00 -3.47 6.25
N TYR A 219 15.35 -2.67 5.42
CA TYR A 219 14.83 -1.38 5.89
C TYR A 219 13.55 -1.60 6.71
N LEU A 220 13.48 -0.91 7.85
CA LEU A 220 12.29 -0.90 8.72
C LEU A 220 11.70 0.51 8.73
N GLY A 221 10.47 0.64 8.24
CA GLY A 221 9.69 1.87 8.22
C GLY A 221 8.67 1.92 9.35
N CYS A 222 8.71 2.99 10.14
CA CYS A 222 7.73 3.27 11.18
C CYS A 222 7.10 4.64 11.00
N ARG A 223 5.79 4.72 11.27
CA ARG A 223 5.06 5.98 11.38
C ARG A 223 4.47 6.09 12.78
N SER A 224 4.75 7.19 13.49
CA SER A 224 4.31 7.40 14.88
C SER A 224 4.60 6.21 15.80
N GLY A 225 5.78 5.56 15.62
CA GLY A 225 6.20 4.40 16.40
C GLY A 225 5.46 3.09 16.08
N ARG A 226 4.67 3.05 15.01
CA ARG A 226 4.03 1.84 14.48
C ARG A 226 4.84 1.29 13.32
N LEU A 227 5.14 0.01 13.34
CA LEU A 227 5.79 -0.70 12.22
C LEU A 227 4.79 -0.73 11.05
N GLN A 228 5.19 -0.21 9.90
CA GLN A 228 4.34 -0.11 8.71
C GLN A 228 5.00 -0.61 7.44
N GLU A 229 6.33 -0.58 7.36
CA GLU A 229 7.04 -0.93 6.12
C GLU A 229 8.24 -1.82 6.40
N VAL A 230 8.49 -2.73 5.48
CA VAL A 230 9.73 -3.51 5.37
C VAL A 230 10.15 -3.52 3.90
N TRP A 231 11.41 -3.20 3.63
CA TRP A 231 11.97 -3.29 2.28
C TRP A 231 13.13 -4.28 2.29
N TYR A 232 13.04 -5.27 1.41
CA TYR A 232 14.07 -6.28 1.16
C TYR A 232 14.86 -5.90 -0.07
N PHE A 233 16.15 -5.73 0.08
CA PHE A 233 17.06 -5.37 -1.00
C PHE A 233 17.62 -6.62 -1.67
N HIS A 234 17.68 -6.62 -3.00
CA HIS A 234 18.22 -7.71 -3.79
C HIS A 234 19.06 -7.19 -4.94
N ASN A 235 20.09 -7.93 -5.29
CA ASN A 235 20.72 -7.84 -6.59
C ASN A 235 20.11 -8.91 -7.51
N VAL A 236 20.08 -8.65 -8.82
CA VAL A 236 19.55 -9.59 -9.80
C VAL A 236 20.65 -10.13 -10.68
N LYS A 237 20.74 -11.45 -10.77
CA LYS A 237 21.66 -12.12 -11.65
C LYS A 237 20.98 -12.45 -12.97
N GLY A 238 21.24 -11.63 -13.97
CA GLY A 238 20.60 -11.74 -15.27
C GLY A 238 19.43 -10.79 -15.45
N SER A 239 18.41 -11.20 -16.22
CA SER A 239 17.22 -10.42 -16.49
C SER A 239 16.21 -10.48 -15.33
N LEU A 240 15.31 -9.52 -15.23
CA LEU A 240 14.22 -9.61 -14.26
C LEU A 240 13.34 -10.86 -14.53
N GLN A 241 13.05 -11.15 -15.78
CA GLN A 241 12.14 -12.23 -16.18
C GLN A 241 12.59 -13.61 -15.68
N HIS A 242 13.88 -13.92 -15.82
CA HIS A 242 14.43 -15.25 -15.52
C HIS A 242 15.53 -15.26 -14.46
N GLY A 243 16.04 -14.09 -14.11
CA GLY A 243 17.18 -13.94 -13.21
C GLY A 243 16.90 -14.41 -11.78
N ALA A 244 17.96 -14.74 -11.07
CA ALA A 244 17.89 -15.05 -9.65
C ALA A 244 18.00 -13.74 -8.84
N PHE A 245 17.14 -13.60 -7.84
CA PHE A 245 17.30 -12.56 -6.82
C PHE A 245 18.29 -13.08 -5.75
N GLU A 246 19.33 -12.31 -5.49
CA GLU A 246 20.28 -12.55 -4.41
C GLU A 246 20.10 -11.44 -3.36
N ALA A 247 19.92 -11.81 -2.10
CA ALA A 247 19.74 -10.85 -1.00
C ALA A 247 20.96 -9.90 -0.92
N SER A 248 20.71 -8.65 -0.59
CA SER A 248 21.73 -7.62 -0.41
C SER A 248 21.42 -6.69 0.74
N ASP A 249 22.42 -5.98 1.23
CA ASP A 249 22.27 -5.02 2.30
C ASP A 249 21.54 -3.76 1.85
N VAL A 250 20.93 -3.07 2.81
CA VAL A 250 20.26 -1.77 2.63
C VAL A 250 21.25 -0.72 2.14
N VAL A 251 20.90 0.01 1.10
CA VAL A 251 21.68 1.11 0.53
C VAL A 251 20.84 2.40 0.50
N GLY A 252 21.47 3.51 0.85
CA GLY A 252 20.91 4.87 0.66
C GLY A 252 19.83 5.30 1.64
N VAL A 253 19.30 4.40 2.49
CA VAL A 253 18.21 4.71 3.42
C VAL A 253 18.51 4.22 4.84
N HIS A 254 17.85 4.84 5.83
CA HIS A 254 17.96 4.47 7.24
C HIS A 254 16.58 4.23 7.83
N SER A 255 16.48 3.25 8.75
CA SER A 255 15.25 2.96 9.45
C SER A 255 14.64 4.19 10.13
N THR A 256 13.34 4.40 9.94
CA THR A 256 12.57 5.44 10.66
C THR A 256 12.00 4.93 11.98
N CYS A 257 12.21 3.66 12.31
CA CYS A 257 11.74 3.07 13.55
C CYS A 257 12.57 3.51 14.76
N PRO A 258 11.95 3.84 15.90
CA PRO A 258 12.68 4.11 17.14
C PRO A 258 13.42 2.86 17.62
N SER A 259 14.45 3.03 18.45
CA SER A 259 15.20 1.88 18.99
C SER A 259 14.37 0.96 19.90
N ARG A 260 13.30 1.49 20.51
CA ARG A 260 12.39 0.77 21.45
C ARG A 260 10.96 1.28 21.32
N GLY A 261 10.00 0.49 21.80
CA GLY A 261 8.61 0.88 21.88
C GLY A 261 7.88 0.80 20.52
N ILE A 262 8.40 0.03 19.58
CA ILE A 262 7.74 -0.18 18.29
C ILE A 262 6.47 -0.98 18.50
N ARG A 263 5.36 -0.45 18.03
CA ARG A 263 4.05 -1.12 18.04
C ARG A 263 3.87 -1.87 16.72
N TYR A 264 3.67 -3.16 16.81
CA TYR A 264 3.22 -3.99 15.70
C TYR A 264 1.76 -4.35 15.98
N LEU A 265 0.84 -3.51 15.50
CA LEU A 265 -0.59 -3.61 15.83
C LEU A 265 -1.25 -4.71 15.00
N PRO A 266 -2.25 -5.44 15.55
CA PRO A 266 -3.01 -6.38 14.75
C PRO A 266 -3.83 -5.64 13.68
N LYS A 267 -3.93 -6.25 12.51
CA LYS A 267 -4.96 -5.92 11.53
C LYS A 267 -6.28 -6.43 12.10
N ALA A 268 -6.96 -5.58 12.88
CA ALA A 268 -8.30 -5.94 13.35
C ALA A 268 -9.20 -6.07 12.11
N PRO A 269 -9.94 -7.18 11.94
CA PRO A 269 -11.06 -7.16 11.02
C PRO A 269 -11.92 -5.98 11.43
N ALA A 270 -12.43 -5.20 10.47
CA ALA A 270 -13.50 -4.26 10.74
C ALA A 270 -14.57 -5.08 11.46
N THR A 271 -14.61 -4.99 12.78
CA THR A 271 -15.60 -5.69 13.57
C THR A 271 -16.93 -5.10 13.15
N ARG A 272 -17.61 -5.80 12.24
CA ARG A 272 -19.06 -5.63 12.12
C ARG A 272 -19.57 -5.84 13.55
N PRO A 273 -20.15 -4.82 14.19
CA PRO A 273 -20.62 -4.99 15.55
C PRO A 273 -21.65 -6.12 15.52
N THR A 274 -21.25 -7.28 16.03
CA THR A 274 -22.18 -8.29 16.48
C THR A 274 -22.87 -7.65 17.67
N HIS A 275 -24.12 -7.26 17.48
CA HIS A 275 -25.01 -6.77 18.53
C HIS A 275 -25.16 -7.86 19.59
N THR A 276 -24.24 -7.89 20.55
CA THR A 276 -24.53 -8.46 21.86
C THR A 276 -25.20 -7.33 22.63
N ALA A 277 -26.49 -7.51 22.86
CA ALA A 277 -27.29 -6.57 23.65
C ALA A 277 -26.67 -6.43 25.04
N THR A 278 -25.96 -5.34 25.28
CA THR A 278 -25.62 -4.87 26.60
C THR A 278 -26.15 -3.44 26.70
N THR A 279 -27.07 -3.28 27.63
CA THR A 279 -27.72 -2.08 28.12
C THR A 279 -27.19 -0.73 27.65
N THR A 280 -27.99 -0.11 26.85
CA THR A 280 -28.19 1.25 26.38
C THR A 280 -27.46 2.34 27.16
N ALA A 281 -26.33 2.82 26.67
CA ALA A 281 -26.07 4.25 26.67
C ALA A 281 -26.62 4.78 25.35
N ALA A 282 -27.51 5.74 25.41
CA ALA A 282 -28.18 6.29 24.23
C ALA A 282 -27.16 6.81 23.21
N ARG A 283 -27.16 6.22 22.01
CA ARG A 283 -26.49 6.74 20.81
C ARG A 283 -27.04 8.15 20.56
N PRO A 284 -26.19 9.18 20.33
CA PRO A 284 -26.67 10.47 19.88
C PRO A 284 -27.47 10.27 18.59
N THR A 285 -28.73 10.45 18.63
CA THR A 285 -29.60 10.45 17.46
C THR A 285 -29.34 11.76 16.73
N ALA A 286 -29.19 11.73 15.40
CA ALA A 286 -29.14 12.94 14.58
C ALA A 286 -30.35 13.82 14.98
N THR A 287 -30.10 14.99 15.58
CA THR A 287 -31.14 15.89 16.11
C THR A 287 -31.45 17.02 15.15
N GLY A 288 -30.65 17.14 14.06
CA GLY A 288 -30.78 18.14 13.01
C GLY A 288 -31.55 17.63 11.79
N ALA A 289 -32.24 18.54 11.08
CA ALA A 289 -32.80 18.23 9.77
C ALA A 289 -31.63 17.91 8.78
N PRO A 290 -31.78 16.89 7.92
CA PRO A 290 -30.75 16.54 6.95
C PRO A 290 -30.51 17.69 5.97
N PHE A 291 -29.24 17.88 5.57
CA PHE A 291 -28.89 18.89 4.58
C PHE A 291 -29.55 18.58 3.24
N THR A 292 -29.87 19.64 2.51
CA THR A 292 -30.52 19.52 1.20
C THR A 292 -30.09 20.65 0.28
N GLY A 293 -29.99 20.37 -1.01
CA GLY A 293 -29.61 21.35 -2.02
C GLY A 293 -28.11 21.69 -2.04
N PRO A 294 -27.77 22.81 -2.72
CA PRO A 294 -26.38 23.25 -2.81
C PRO A 294 -25.92 23.96 -1.54
N GLY A 295 -24.64 23.77 -1.18
CA GLY A 295 -24.03 24.43 -0.04
C GLY A 295 -22.52 24.26 0.04
N TYR A 296 -21.93 24.78 1.10
CA TYR A 296 -20.51 24.72 1.39
C TYR A 296 -20.25 23.90 2.66
N LEU A 297 -19.10 23.25 2.72
CA LEU A 297 -18.62 22.54 3.90
C LEU A 297 -17.43 23.32 4.48
N HIS A 298 -17.64 23.99 5.60
CA HIS A 298 -16.61 24.74 6.31
C HIS A 298 -15.94 23.88 7.37
N VAL A 299 -14.62 23.95 7.45
CA VAL A 299 -13.84 23.21 8.44
C VAL A 299 -13.54 24.12 9.63
N LEU A 300 -13.82 23.61 10.83
CA LEU A 300 -13.57 24.29 12.10
C LEU A 300 -12.55 23.52 12.93
N THR A 301 -11.62 24.20 13.53
CA THR A 301 -10.76 23.67 14.60
C THR A 301 -10.92 24.53 15.84
N SER A 302 -11.16 23.90 17.00
CA SER A 302 -11.44 24.63 18.25
C SER A 302 -12.55 25.69 18.08
N GLY A 303 -13.61 25.37 17.32
CA GLY A 303 -14.76 26.26 17.08
C GLY A 303 -14.50 27.45 16.13
N ARG A 304 -13.33 27.54 15.50
CA ARG A 304 -12.99 28.62 14.55
C ARG A 304 -12.93 28.09 13.12
N ARG A 305 -13.56 28.78 12.17
CA ARG A 305 -13.44 28.43 10.75
C ARG A 305 -11.99 28.55 10.28
N MET A 306 -11.44 27.48 9.76
CA MET A 306 -10.07 27.33 9.33
C MET A 306 -9.96 26.91 7.86
N GLY A 307 -10.94 27.28 7.06
CA GLY A 307 -11.02 26.95 5.64
C GLY A 307 -12.26 26.13 5.31
N ALA A 308 -12.21 25.38 4.21
CA ALA A 308 -13.34 24.62 3.71
C ALA A 308 -12.91 23.30 3.07
N VAL A 309 -13.86 22.40 2.91
CA VAL A 309 -13.71 21.21 2.09
C VAL A 309 -13.80 21.62 0.63
N ILE A 310 -12.87 21.15 -0.18
CA ILE A 310 -12.86 21.38 -1.62
C ILE A 310 -13.36 20.15 -2.38
N SER A 311 -13.58 20.28 -3.68
CA SER A 311 -14.32 19.31 -4.50
C SER A 311 -13.79 17.86 -4.50
N ALA A 312 -12.58 17.62 -4.03
CA ALA A 312 -12.03 16.27 -3.88
C ALA A 312 -12.32 15.63 -2.50
N GLY A 313 -12.95 16.37 -1.57
CA GLY A 313 -13.15 15.92 -0.18
C GLY A 313 -12.00 16.29 0.77
N THR A 314 -11.02 17.05 0.32
CA THR A 314 -9.87 17.48 1.11
C THR A 314 -10.08 18.86 1.75
N TRP A 315 -9.42 19.10 2.88
CA TRP A 315 -9.41 20.39 3.57
C TRP A 315 -8.39 21.34 2.94
N TYR A 316 -8.81 22.57 2.67
CA TYR A 316 -7.97 23.65 2.17
C TYR A 316 -8.25 24.95 2.92
N LYS A 317 -7.20 25.63 3.36
CA LYS A 317 -7.33 26.81 4.23
C LYS A 317 -7.61 28.10 3.47
N SER A 318 -7.08 28.22 2.24
CA SER A 318 -7.11 29.45 1.45
C SER A 318 -7.77 29.18 0.10
N GLY A 319 -8.81 29.88 -0.26
CA GLY A 319 -9.48 29.75 -1.55
C GLY A 319 -10.99 29.67 -1.45
N THR A 320 -11.64 29.56 -2.61
CA THR A 320 -13.10 29.48 -2.69
C THR A 320 -13.58 28.08 -2.26
N PRO A 321 -14.51 27.97 -1.30
CA PRO A 321 -15.15 26.70 -0.96
C PRO A 321 -15.75 26.02 -2.17
N ALA A 322 -15.68 24.69 -2.26
CA ALA A 322 -16.39 23.94 -3.28
C ALA A 322 -17.87 23.89 -2.95
N THR A 323 -18.71 24.01 -3.97
CA THR A 323 -20.13 23.73 -3.82
C THR A 323 -20.35 22.23 -3.79
N PHE A 324 -21.05 21.77 -2.76
CA PHE A 324 -21.57 20.41 -2.65
C PHE A 324 -23.08 20.42 -2.83
N THR A 325 -23.64 19.34 -3.34
CA THR A 325 -25.07 19.12 -3.41
C THR A 325 -25.45 18.01 -2.40
N ALA A 326 -26.29 18.34 -1.46
CA ALA A 326 -26.83 17.38 -0.50
C ALA A 326 -28.16 16.82 -1.02
N THR A 327 -28.27 15.49 -1.09
CA THR A 327 -29.49 14.77 -1.47
C THR A 327 -30.06 14.05 -0.28
N ASN A 328 -31.26 14.42 0.11
CA ASN A 328 -31.96 13.89 1.30
C ASN A 328 -32.48 12.46 1.07
N HIS A 329 -32.32 11.60 2.07
CA HIS A 329 -32.80 10.22 2.13
C HIS A 329 -33.50 9.92 3.49
N GLY A 330 -34.43 10.77 3.89
CA GLY A 330 -35.14 10.63 5.15
C GLY A 330 -34.40 11.27 6.33
N SER A 331 -33.83 10.49 7.25
CA SER A 331 -33.00 11.01 8.36
C SER A 331 -31.54 11.30 8.00
N ASN A 332 -31.11 10.86 6.83
CA ASN A 332 -29.75 10.99 6.35
C ASN A 332 -29.73 11.67 4.97
N PHE A 333 -28.56 12.04 4.51
CA PHE A 333 -28.34 12.60 3.17
C PHE A 333 -27.02 12.11 2.61
N THR A 334 -26.89 12.20 1.29
CA THR A 334 -25.62 11.99 0.58
C THR A 334 -25.08 13.30 0.04
N LEU A 335 -23.79 13.38 -0.17
CA LEU A 335 -23.11 14.55 -0.72
C LEU A 335 -22.50 14.23 -2.08
N ALA A 336 -22.57 15.21 -2.97
CA ALA A 336 -21.84 15.18 -4.25
C ALA A 336 -21.17 16.53 -4.51
N SER A 337 -20.01 16.53 -5.14
CA SER A 337 -19.31 17.72 -5.62
C SER A 337 -19.27 17.72 -7.15
N ARG A 338 -18.66 18.75 -7.76
CA ARG A 338 -18.38 18.75 -9.22
C ARG A 338 -17.49 17.58 -9.68
N LYS A 339 -16.79 16.90 -8.76
CA LYS A 339 -15.96 15.73 -9.08
C LYS A 339 -16.73 14.41 -9.02
N GLY A 340 -17.92 14.40 -8.47
CA GLY A 340 -18.77 13.21 -8.31
C GLY A 340 -19.26 13.04 -6.88
N ASN A 341 -19.82 11.86 -6.60
CA ASN A 341 -20.32 11.50 -5.27
C ASN A 341 -19.20 11.53 -4.23
N CYS A 342 -19.60 11.78 -2.96
CA CYS A 342 -18.69 11.76 -1.83
C CYS A 342 -18.96 10.54 -0.95
N ALA A 343 -17.88 9.95 -0.43
CA ALA A 343 -17.94 8.86 0.53
C ALA A 343 -16.83 8.99 1.57
N ILE A 344 -17.05 8.35 2.72
CA ILE A 344 -15.94 7.98 3.60
C ILE A 344 -15.33 6.72 3.00
N TYR A 345 -14.16 6.89 2.43
CA TYR A 345 -13.44 5.84 1.75
C TYR A 345 -12.10 5.64 2.44
N HIS A 346 -11.88 4.42 2.99
CA HIS A 346 -10.73 4.12 3.85
C HIS A 346 -10.51 5.13 4.99
N GLY A 347 -11.59 5.44 5.72
CA GLY A 347 -11.55 6.40 6.81
C GLY A 347 -11.45 7.87 6.38
N ALA A 348 -11.21 8.19 5.11
CA ALA A 348 -11.08 9.55 4.60
C ALA A 348 -12.32 10.00 3.82
N LEU A 349 -12.65 11.29 3.92
CA LEU A 349 -13.66 11.92 3.06
C LEU A 349 -13.07 12.11 1.65
N VAL A 350 -13.66 11.46 0.66
CA VAL A 350 -13.25 11.51 -0.74
C VAL A 350 -14.45 11.78 -1.63
N CYS A 351 -14.28 12.61 -2.67
CA CYS A 351 -15.30 12.83 -3.68
C CYS A 351 -14.71 12.63 -5.07
N GLY A 352 -15.36 11.81 -5.90
CA GLY A 352 -14.85 11.50 -7.22
C GLY A 352 -15.83 10.71 -8.10
N PRO A 353 -15.51 10.55 -9.40
CA PRO A 353 -16.37 9.87 -10.36
C PRO A 353 -16.44 8.35 -10.13
N THR A 354 -15.47 7.79 -9.42
CA THR A 354 -15.41 6.36 -9.08
C THR A 354 -16.24 6.00 -7.83
N ILE A 355 -16.81 6.99 -7.13
CA ILE A 355 -17.67 6.75 -5.97
C ILE A 355 -19.07 6.37 -6.46
N HIS A 356 -19.33 5.09 -6.60
CA HIS A 356 -20.63 4.56 -7.01
C HIS A 356 -21.62 4.39 -5.86
N SER A 357 -21.10 4.25 -4.63
CA SER A 357 -21.89 4.11 -3.40
C SER A 357 -21.57 5.26 -2.44
N PRO A 358 -22.29 6.40 -2.52
CA PRO A 358 -22.05 7.53 -1.63
C PRO A 358 -22.36 7.17 -0.17
N THR A 359 -21.57 7.73 0.75
CA THR A 359 -21.82 7.57 2.19
C THR A 359 -23.05 8.36 2.62
N ALA A 360 -23.86 7.75 3.47
CA ALA A 360 -24.96 8.44 4.16
C ALA A 360 -24.42 9.19 5.38
N PHE A 361 -24.63 10.52 5.38
CA PHE A 361 -24.27 11.42 6.47
C PHE A 361 -25.51 11.82 7.26
N GLY A 362 -25.35 12.18 8.53
CA GLY A 362 -26.34 12.81 9.38
C GLY A 362 -26.03 14.29 9.59
N ALA A 363 -26.94 14.98 10.31
CA ALA A 363 -26.76 16.37 10.72
C ALA A 363 -27.08 16.56 12.19
N ASP A 364 -26.36 17.49 12.84
CA ASP A 364 -26.74 18.08 14.12
C ASP A 364 -26.64 19.61 14.01
N GLY A 365 -27.80 20.27 13.89
CA GLY A 365 -27.83 21.66 13.47
C GLY A 365 -27.16 21.87 12.11
N SER A 366 -26.10 22.70 12.05
CA SER A 366 -25.25 22.87 10.86
C SER A 366 -24.09 21.87 10.80
N GLY A 367 -23.87 21.05 11.82
CA GLY A 367 -22.76 20.11 11.91
C GLY A 367 -22.98 18.85 11.06
N LEU A 368 -21.98 18.47 10.28
CA LEU A 368 -21.94 17.21 9.55
C LEU A 368 -21.65 16.07 10.51
N LEU A 369 -22.46 15.02 10.45
CA LEU A 369 -22.23 13.80 11.21
C LEU A 369 -21.89 12.63 10.30
N TYR A 370 -20.92 11.83 10.73
CA TYR A 370 -20.67 10.49 10.19
C TYR A 370 -20.74 9.46 11.32
N ASP A 371 -21.55 8.43 11.13
CA ASP A 371 -21.84 7.40 12.16
C ASP A 371 -22.18 7.99 13.54
N GLY A 372 -22.90 9.12 13.55
CA GLY A 372 -23.31 9.81 14.77
C GLY A 372 -22.20 10.61 15.47
N GLN A 373 -21.03 10.77 14.85
CA GLN A 373 -19.92 11.59 15.36
C GLN A 373 -19.81 12.88 14.55
N ASP A 374 -19.56 14.00 15.21
CA ASP A 374 -19.33 15.33 14.63
C ASP A 374 -17.85 15.66 14.45
N THR A 375 -16.98 14.81 14.99
CA THR A 375 -15.56 15.03 15.04
C THR A 375 -14.87 14.24 13.94
N PHE A 376 -14.12 14.96 13.11
CA PHE A 376 -13.23 14.48 12.07
C PHE A 376 -11.79 14.82 12.44
N TYR A 377 -10.82 14.32 11.66
CA TYR A 377 -9.41 14.45 11.97
C TYR A 377 -8.59 14.75 10.73
N ALA A 378 -7.37 15.28 10.91
CA ALA A 378 -6.41 15.50 9.83
C ALA A 378 -4.97 15.39 10.34
N ASP A 379 -4.01 15.09 9.45
CA ASP A 379 -2.57 14.99 9.77
C ASP A 379 -1.91 16.35 10.09
N GLY A 380 -2.64 17.44 10.00
CA GLY A 380 -2.17 18.77 10.27
C GLY A 380 -3.09 19.85 9.70
N VAL A 381 -2.84 21.10 10.06
CA VAL A 381 -3.56 22.25 9.50
C VAL A 381 -2.98 22.59 8.13
N PRO A 382 -3.81 22.76 7.07
CA PRO A 382 -3.32 23.16 5.76
C PRO A 382 -2.59 24.52 5.83
N HIS A 383 -1.50 24.64 5.09
CA HIS A 383 -0.77 25.92 4.95
C HIS A 383 -0.36 26.14 3.49
N GLY A 384 -0.29 27.41 3.07
CA GLY A 384 -0.02 27.76 1.66
C GLY A 384 -1.01 27.10 0.71
N PHE A 385 -0.52 26.41 -0.30
CA PHE A 385 -1.32 25.66 -1.27
C PHE A 385 -1.53 24.18 -0.91
N LYS A 386 -1.05 23.74 0.26
CA LYS A 386 -1.18 22.34 0.69
C LYS A 386 -2.62 22.05 1.09
N GLN A 387 -3.15 20.97 0.54
CA GLN A 387 -4.41 20.34 0.93
C GLN A 387 -4.10 19.18 1.89
N VAL A 388 -5.01 18.90 2.82
CA VAL A 388 -4.90 17.74 3.70
C VAL A 388 -6.16 16.89 3.63
N LYS A 389 -6.04 15.59 3.80
CA LYS A 389 -7.18 14.67 3.88
C LYS A 389 -7.93 14.89 5.18
N ILE A 390 -9.23 14.62 5.17
CA ILE A 390 -10.11 14.64 6.34
C ILE A 390 -10.46 13.19 6.65
N TYR A 391 -10.23 12.77 7.88
CA TYR A 391 -10.42 11.40 8.34
C TYR A 391 -11.50 11.30 9.40
N THR A 392 -12.03 10.11 9.61
CA THR A 392 -13.07 9.81 10.62
C THR A 392 -12.53 9.08 11.84
N ASP A 393 -11.29 8.65 11.82
CA ASP A 393 -10.61 7.99 12.94
C ASP A 393 -9.72 8.98 13.72
N ARG A 394 -9.41 8.63 14.97
CA ARG A 394 -8.70 9.49 15.93
C ARG A 394 -7.17 9.45 15.82
N ASP A 395 -6.64 8.76 14.84
CA ASP A 395 -5.20 8.51 14.74
C ASP A 395 -4.44 9.66 14.06
N HIS A 396 -5.06 10.84 13.94
CA HIS A 396 -4.52 12.04 13.28
C HIS A 396 -4.38 13.20 14.25
N ASP A 397 -3.39 14.08 14.03
CA ASP A 397 -2.91 15.08 14.98
C ASP A 397 -3.91 16.22 15.27
N VAL A 398 -4.82 16.51 14.34
CA VAL A 398 -5.73 17.65 14.42
C VAL A 398 -7.17 17.16 14.42
N SER A 399 -7.93 17.44 15.50
CA SER A 399 -9.38 17.28 15.51
C SER A 399 -10.07 18.49 14.89
N LEU A 400 -11.12 18.24 14.13
CA LEU A 400 -11.91 19.25 13.45
C LEU A 400 -13.41 18.87 13.40
N SER A 401 -14.28 19.84 13.21
CA SER A 401 -15.67 19.64 12.84
C SER A 401 -15.96 20.28 11.48
N ILE A 402 -17.03 19.85 10.85
CA ILE A 402 -17.44 20.34 9.52
C ILE A 402 -18.85 20.93 9.64
N GLU A 403 -19.00 22.18 9.21
CA GLU A 403 -20.29 22.88 9.17
C GLU A 403 -20.79 23.05 7.74
N TRP A 404 -22.09 22.83 7.56
CA TRP A 404 -22.83 23.12 6.35
C TRP A 404 -23.33 24.55 6.33
N GLU A 405 -23.07 25.24 5.24
CA GLU A 405 -23.67 26.53 4.92
C GLU A 405 -24.45 26.39 3.60
N ALA A 406 -25.78 26.44 3.67
CA ALA A 406 -26.62 26.39 2.47
C ALA A 406 -26.35 27.61 1.58
N ARG A 407 -26.37 27.39 0.25
CA ARG A 407 -26.15 28.41 -0.76
C ARG A 407 -27.46 28.94 -1.31
#